data_6c2fc0c58672d38e1b2feaf254097e9c
#
_entry.id   6c2fc0c58672d38e1b2feaf254097e9c
#
_cell.length_a   1.000
_cell.length_b   1.000
_cell.length_c   1.000
_cell.angle_alpha   90.00
_cell.angle_beta   90.00
_cell.angle_gamma   90.00
#
_symmetry.space_group_name_H-M   'P 1'
#
loop_
_entity.id
_entity.type
_entity.pdbx_description
1 polymer ?
#
loop_
_entity_poly.entity_id
_entity_poly.type
_entity_poly.pdbx_seq_one_letter_code
_entity_poly.pdbx_strand_id
1 'polypeptide(L)'
;MKNKLLAAALGLLLSAAASAAPFTWPGGAKAAVSLGYDDALDSQLDHVIPALNQRGLRASFYIPINGPTLPARQHEWKAAAAAGHELGNHSLFHSCSANGPGRTWVQPHRDLERQTAAQVQEQVIAANTWLQSLDGRTRRTFTPPCFDLTAGGQDFAKALQPHFVAFRAAPPALTTDTAQLDPYAMPAYFVEGWTGEQLIALVEKAAAQGAMVSLLFHGVGAEHLSVTREAHDALLDHLAKNKARFWTDSMVNIMENLRKQAGR
;
A
#
# COMPACT_ATOMS: atom_id res chain seq x y z
N MET A 1 36.35 -55.04 38.99
CA MET A 1 35.26 -54.06 38.89
C MET A 1 35.83 -52.85 38.17
N LYS A 2 35.47 -52.64 36.90
CA LYS A 2 36.01 -51.51 36.05
C LYS A 2 34.89 -50.52 35.86
N ASN A 3 34.99 -49.34 36.51
CA ASN A 3 34.07 -48.25 36.31
C ASN A 3 34.33 -47.55 34.98
N LYS A 4 33.33 -47.54 34.08
CA LYS A 4 33.31 -46.74 32.87
C LYS A 4 32.59 -45.41 33.19
N LEU A 5 33.35 -44.32 33.19
CA LEU A 5 32.80 -42.97 33.18
C LEU A 5 32.26 -42.64 31.78
N LEU A 6 30.97 -42.42 31.67
CA LEU A 6 30.33 -41.84 30.48
C LEU A 6 30.46 -40.30 30.57
N ALA A 7 31.21 -39.69 29.67
CA ALA A 7 31.24 -38.27 29.48
C ALA A 7 30.07 -37.85 28.54
N ALA A 8 29.08 -37.15 29.09
CA ALA A 8 28.00 -36.55 28.32
C ALA A 8 28.51 -35.21 27.71
N ALA A 9 28.68 -35.18 26.40
CA ALA A 9 28.98 -33.96 25.67
C ALA A 9 27.68 -33.15 25.48
N LEU A 10 27.57 -32.03 26.21
CA LEU A 10 26.45 -31.05 26.09
C LEU A 10 26.77 -30.18 24.87
N GLY A 11 26.14 -30.47 23.72
CA GLY A 11 26.23 -29.66 22.52
C GLY A 11 25.40 -28.35 22.71
N LEU A 12 26.07 -27.20 22.90
CA LEU A 12 25.44 -25.88 22.80
C LEU A 12 25.03 -25.65 21.35
N LEU A 13 23.75 -25.74 21.05
CA LEU A 13 23.17 -25.20 19.83
C LEU A 13 23.16 -23.66 19.96
N LEU A 14 24.17 -22.99 19.40
CA LEU A 14 24.10 -21.55 19.16
C LEU A 14 23.03 -21.31 18.08
N SER A 15 21.83 -20.90 18.51
CA SER A 15 20.86 -20.29 17.60
C SER A 15 21.44 -18.96 17.13
N ALA A 16 21.97 -18.96 15.90
CA ALA A 16 22.30 -17.70 15.22
C ALA A 16 20.98 -16.92 15.03
N ALA A 17 20.76 -15.91 15.85
CA ALA A 17 19.72 -14.93 15.59
C ALA A 17 20.06 -14.32 14.22
N ALA A 18 19.20 -14.56 13.22
CA ALA A 18 19.32 -13.91 11.94
C ALA A 18 19.23 -12.41 12.17
N SER A 19 20.37 -11.73 12.06
CA SER A 19 20.41 -10.27 12.13
C SER A 19 19.59 -9.73 10.96
N ALA A 20 18.56 -8.95 11.25
CA ALA A 20 17.77 -8.27 10.24
C ALA A 20 18.72 -7.39 9.39
N ALA A 21 18.77 -7.66 8.10
CA ALA A 21 19.57 -6.85 7.18
C ALA A 21 18.80 -5.55 6.86
N PRO A 22 19.45 -4.39 6.93
CA PRO A 22 18.82 -3.15 6.51
C PRO A 22 18.44 -3.23 5.02
N PHE A 23 17.37 -2.52 4.63
CA PHE A 23 16.96 -2.44 3.24
C PHE A 23 18.03 -1.75 2.39
N THR A 24 18.18 -2.22 1.16
CA THR A 24 18.95 -1.55 0.11
C THR A 24 17.99 -1.06 -0.96
N TRP A 25 17.96 0.25 -1.16
CA TRP A 25 17.05 0.86 -2.14
C TRP A 25 17.75 1.05 -3.49
N PRO A 26 17.03 0.95 -4.62
CA PRO A 26 17.55 1.20 -5.95
C PRO A 26 18.29 2.55 -6.03
N GLY A 27 19.41 2.58 -6.77
CA GLY A 27 20.23 3.78 -6.92
C GLY A 27 20.96 4.24 -5.64
N GLY A 28 20.97 3.45 -4.57
CA GLY A 28 21.57 3.84 -3.29
C GLY A 28 20.73 4.85 -2.50
N ALA A 29 19.45 4.97 -2.81
CA ALA A 29 18.52 5.85 -2.11
C ALA A 29 18.49 5.55 -0.59
N LYS A 30 18.09 6.54 0.20
CA LYS A 30 18.03 6.43 1.66
C LYS A 30 16.67 5.98 2.16
N ALA A 31 15.62 6.15 1.35
CA ALA A 31 14.27 5.66 1.65
C ALA A 31 13.55 5.23 0.38
N ALA A 32 12.59 4.30 0.54
CA ALA A 32 11.54 4.08 -0.43
C ALA A 32 10.28 4.83 -0.01
N VAL A 33 9.62 5.52 -0.96
CA VAL A 33 8.40 6.29 -0.73
C VAL A 33 7.30 5.74 -1.63
N SER A 34 6.23 5.21 -1.03
CA SER A 34 5.01 4.83 -1.72
C SER A 34 3.96 5.92 -1.54
N LEU A 35 3.50 6.49 -2.65
CA LEU A 35 2.37 7.41 -2.67
C LEU A 35 1.13 6.61 -3.12
N GLY A 36 0.15 6.45 -2.23
CA GLY A 36 -1.08 5.73 -2.50
C GLY A 36 -2.28 6.68 -2.52
N TYR A 37 -3.17 6.53 -3.50
CA TYR A 37 -4.37 7.35 -3.66
C TYR A 37 -5.58 6.44 -3.76
N ASP A 38 -6.57 6.64 -2.88
CA ASP A 38 -7.76 5.80 -2.80
C ASP A 38 -8.97 6.44 -3.49
N ASP A 39 -9.96 5.62 -3.81
CA ASP A 39 -11.32 5.97 -4.24
C ASP A 39 -11.51 6.39 -5.70
N ALA A 40 -10.46 6.46 -6.51
CA ALA A 40 -10.56 6.83 -7.93
C ALA A 40 -11.27 8.17 -8.16
N LEU A 41 -10.79 9.23 -7.49
CA LEU A 41 -11.39 10.57 -7.48
C LEU A 41 -10.99 11.39 -8.72
N ASP A 42 -11.81 12.41 -9.06
CA ASP A 42 -11.54 13.29 -10.19
C ASP A 42 -10.24 14.08 -10.03
N SER A 43 -9.94 14.61 -8.83
CA SER A 43 -8.68 15.33 -8.56
C SER A 43 -7.43 14.49 -8.80
N GLN A 44 -7.53 13.17 -8.69
CA GLN A 44 -6.42 12.25 -8.98
C GLN A 44 -6.10 12.24 -10.49
N LEU A 45 -7.12 12.25 -11.34
CA LEU A 45 -6.96 12.33 -12.81
C LEU A 45 -6.58 13.74 -13.26
N ASP A 46 -7.24 14.76 -12.70
CA ASP A 46 -7.11 16.14 -13.17
C ASP A 46 -5.83 16.83 -12.67
N HIS A 47 -5.32 16.44 -11.51
CA HIS A 47 -4.17 17.08 -10.88
C HIS A 47 -3.04 16.10 -10.53
N VAL A 48 -3.33 15.03 -9.78
CA VAL A 48 -2.28 14.16 -9.21
C VAL A 48 -1.47 13.45 -10.29
N ILE A 49 -2.11 12.75 -11.23
CA ILE A 49 -1.42 12.00 -12.29
C ILE A 49 -0.58 12.93 -13.18
N PRO A 50 -1.10 14.09 -13.66
CA PRO A 50 -0.28 15.06 -14.37
C PRO A 50 0.92 15.55 -13.57
N ALA A 51 0.74 15.88 -12.27
CA ALA A 51 1.80 16.38 -11.41
C ALA A 51 2.91 15.34 -11.18
N LEU A 52 2.54 14.06 -10.96
CA LEU A 52 3.48 12.93 -10.84
C LEU A 52 4.26 12.70 -12.14
N ASN A 53 3.55 12.66 -13.27
CA ASN A 53 4.14 12.44 -14.58
C ASN A 53 5.16 13.53 -14.96
N GLN A 54 4.82 14.80 -14.72
CA GLN A 54 5.72 15.94 -14.95
C GLN A 54 7.01 15.81 -14.16
N ARG A 55 6.96 15.24 -12.96
CA ARG A 55 8.11 15.07 -12.06
C ARG A 55 8.80 13.71 -12.23
N GLY A 56 8.30 12.84 -13.09
CA GLY A 56 8.81 11.47 -13.32
C GLY A 56 8.75 10.61 -12.05
N LEU A 57 7.69 10.79 -11.25
CA LEU A 57 7.38 9.99 -10.08
C LEU A 57 6.31 8.96 -10.40
N ARG A 58 6.26 7.85 -9.64
CA ARG A 58 5.26 6.80 -9.78
C ARG A 58 4.51 6.62 -8.47
N ALA A 59 3.26 6.14 -8.58
CA ALA A 59 2.35 6.00 -7.45
C ALA A 59 1.42 4.80 -7.66
N SER A 60 0.64 4.46 -6.63
CA SER A 60 -0.42 3.46 -6.68
C SER A 60 -1.78 4.14 -6.50
N PHE A 61 -2.72 3.83 -7.40
CA PHE A 61 -4.10 4.29 -7.33
C PHE A 61 -4.98 3.09 -7.00
N TYR A 62 -5.61 3.10 -5.83
CA TYR A 62 -6.47 2.01 -5.38
C TYR A 62 -7.89 2.28 -5.83
N ILE A 63 -8.31 1.50 -6.82
CA ILE A 63 -9.51 1.72 -7.61
C ILE A 63 -10.64 0.82 -7.11
N PRO A 64 -11.72 1.36 -6.50
CA PRO A 64 -12.97 0.64 -6.37
C PRO A 64 -13.66 0.62 -7.74
N ILE A 65 -14.12 -0.57 -8.19
CA ILE A 65 -14.62 -0.70 -9.57
C ILE A 65 -15.92 0.07 -9.80
N ASN A 66 -16.71 0.28 -8.75
CA ASN A 66 -17.86 1.16 -8.78
C ASN A 66 -17.52 2.65 -8.54
N GLY A 67 -16.22 3.00 -8.57
CA GLY A 67 -15.74 4.36 -8.34
C GLY A 67 -16.36 5.38 -9.29
N PRO A 68 -16.48 6.65 -8.87
CA PRO A 68 -17.25 7.67 -9.57
C PRO A 68 -16.70 7.98 -10.97
N THR A 69 -15.39 7.88 -11.16
CA THR A 69 -14.73 8.24 -12.43
C THR A 69 -14.72 7.12 -13.46
N LEU A 70 -14.91 5.84 -13.03
CA LEU A 70 -14.72 4.68 -13.90
C LEU A 70 -15.64 4.68 -15.14
N PRO A 71 -16.95 4.97 -15.01
CA PRO A 71 -17.86 4.90 -16.16
C PRO A 71 -17.49 5.86 -17.30
N ALA A 72 -16.99 7.07 -16.98
CA ALA A 72 -16.73 8.11 -17.97
C ALA A 72 -15.24 8.25 -18.30
N ARG A 73 -14.33 7.94 -17.38
CA ARG A 73 -12.91 8.29 -17.44
C ARG A 73 -11.97 7.07 -17.46
N GLN A 74 -12.50 5.88 -17.77
CA GLN A 74 -11.71 4.63 -17.82
C GLN A 74 -10.45 4.74 -18.68
N HIS A 75 -10.51 5.48 -19.79
CA HIS A 75 -9.37 5.65 -20.69
C HIS A 75 -8.21 6.42 -20.04
N GLU A 76 -8.50 7.33 -19.11
CA GLU A 76 -7.47 8.08 -18.38
C GLU A 76 -6.78 7.18 -17.34
N TRP A 77 -7.53 6.30 -16.66
CA TRP A 77 -6.94 5.27 -15.79
C TRP A 77 -6.04 4.31 -16.58
N LYS A 78 -6.46 3.91 -17.78
CA LYS A 78 -5.62 3.11 -18.68
C LYS A 78 -4.35 3.86 -19.08
N ALA A 79 -4.43 5.16 -19.37
CA ALA A 79 -3.27 6.00 -19.65
C ALA A 79 -2.34 6.14 -18.43
N ALA A 80 -2.89 6.26 -17.22
CA ALA A 80 -2.11 6.26 -15.98
C ALA A 80 -1.31 4.97 -15.80
N ALA A 81 -1.94 3.81 -16.04
CA ALA A 81 -1.24 2.53 -16.02
C ALA A 81 -0.13 2.43 -17.07
N ALA A 82 -0.38 2.92 -18.30
CA ALA A 82 0.61 2.98 -19.37
C ALA A 82 1.78 3.91 -19.03
N ALA A 83 1.55 4.98 -18.25
CA ALA A 83 2.58 5.86 -17.72
C ALA A 83 3.41 5.23 -16.60
N GLY A 84 3.08 4.03 -16.12
CA GLY A 84 3.83 3.29 -15.12
C GLY A 84 3.28 3.36 -13.69
N HIS A 85 2.13 4.01 -13.48
CA HIS A 85 1.43 3.94 -12.19
C HIS A 85 0.80 2.57 -11.99
N GLU A 86 0.61 2.19 -10.74
CA GLU A 86 -0.17 1.00 -10.39
C GLU A 86 -1.65 1.34 -10.29
N LEU A 87 -2.51 0.50 -10.88
CA LEU A 87 -3.92 0.42 -10.56
C LEU A 87 -4.09 -0.68 -9.52
N GLY A 88 -4.01 -0.32 -8.25
CA GLY A 88 -4.21 -1.21 -7.11
C GLY A 88 -5.69 -1.55 -6.93
N ASN A 89 -5.96 -2.67 -6.27
CA ASN A 89 -7.33 -3.11 -6.00
C ASN A 89 -7.88 -2.43 -4.73
N HIS A 90 -9.08 -1.85 -4.84
CA HIS A 90 -9.84 -1.30 -3.70
C HIS A 90 -11.24 -1.93 -3.61
N SER A 91 -11.34 -3.21 -3.93
CA SER A 91 -12.57 -4.01 -4.02
C SER A 91 -13.50 -3.61 -5.19
N LEU A 92 -14.61 -4.35 -5.31
CA LEU A 92 -15.61 -4.05 -6.34
C LEU A 92 -16.51 -2.88 -5.94
N PHE A 93 -16.96 -2.83 -4.68
CA PHE A 93 -18.03 -1.94 -4.22
C PHE A 93 -17.63 -1.00 -3.08
N HIS A 94 -16.39 -1.00 -2.63
CA HIS A 94 -15.95 -0.23 -1.48
C HIS A 94 -16.80 -0.52 -0.23
N SER A 95 -17.01 -1.81 0.08
CA SER A 95 -17.77 -2.23 1.25
C SER A 95 -16.96 -2.01 2.53
N CYS A 96 -17.62 -1.45 3.56
CA CYS A 96 -17.06 -1.20 4.90
C CYS A 96 -18.02 -1.72 5.97
N SER A 97 -17.52 -2.03 7.17
CA SER A 97 -18.38 -2.30 8.33
C SER A 97 -19.08 -1.02 8.78
N ALA A 98 -20.40 -1.06 8.93
CA ALA A 98 -21.17 0.05 9.47
C ALA A 98 -20.92 0.29 10.97
N ASN A 99 -20.29 -0.66 11.68
CA ASN A 99 -19.98 -0.56 13.11
C ASN A 99 -18.78 0.36 13.41
N GLY A 100 -18.03 0.81 12.40
CA GLY A 100 -16.92 1.73 12.59
C GLY A 100 -17.37 3.14 12.99
N PRO A 101 -16.54 3.89 13.72
CA PRO A 101 -16.87 5.26 14.13
C PRO A 101 -17.06 6.17 12.91
N GLY A 102 -18.15 6.97 12.92
CA GLY A 102 -18.45 7.93 11.83
C GLY A 102 -18.94 7.31 10.52
N ARG A 103 -19.23 6.01 10.47
CA ARG A 103 -19.59 5.28 9.24
C ARG A 103 -21.10 5.18 8.97
N THR A 104 -21.87 6.17 9.36
CA THR A 104 -23.33 6.24 9.09
C THR A 104 -23.68 6.33 7.60
N TRP A 105 -22.70 6.61 6.74
CA TRP A 105 -22.81 6.65 5.29
C TRP A 105 -22.82 5.26 4.63
N VAL A 106 -22.42 4.20 5.36
CA VAL A 106 -22.38 2.84 4.83
C VAL A 106 -23.78 2.35 4.56
N GLN A 107 -24.06 2.07 3.29
CA GLN A 107 -25.38 1.57 2.87
C GLN A 107 -25.56 0.11 3.30
N PRO A 108 -26.78 -0.34 3.67
CA PRO A 108 -27.01 -1.70 4.16
C PRO A 108 -26.53 -2.82 3.23
N HIS A 109 -26.57 -2.61 1.91
CA HIS A 109 -26.12 -3.60 0.92
C HIS A 109 -24.59 -3.62 0.73
N ARG A 110 -23.86 -2.65 1.31
CA ARG A 110 -22.39 -2.55 1.31
C ARG A 110 -21.79 -2.76 2.70
N ASP A 111 -22.64 -3.01 3.70
CA ASP A 111 -22.21 -3.26 5.06
C ASP A 111 -21.56 -4.65 5.17
N LEU A 112 -20.28 -4.70 5.55
CA LEU A 112 -19.55 -5.95 5.72
C LEU A 112 -20.15 -6.85 6.80
N GLU A 113 -20.89 -6.31 7.77
CA GLU A 113 -21.58 -7.12 8.79
C GLU A 113 -22.71 -7.97 8.19
N ARG A 114 -23.17 -7.60 7.00
CA ARG A 114 -24.26 -8.28 6.26
C ARG A 114 -23.76 -9.13 5.10
N GLN A 115 -22.46 -9.16 4.88
CA GLN A 115 -21.82 -9.95 3.84
C GLN A 115 -21.04 -11.12 4.44
N THR A 116 -20.90 -12.21 3.72
CA THR A 116 -20.01 -13.31 4.10
C THR A 116 -18.59 -13.02 3.61
N ALA A 117 -17.60 -13.62 4.25
CA ALA A 117 -16.21 -13.54 3.79
C ALA A 117 -16.06 -14.00 2.33
N ALA A 118 -16.77 -15.06 1.93
CA ALA A 118 -16.76 -15.59 0.55
C ALA A 118 -17.29 -14.55 -0.47
N GLN A 119 -18.38 -13.86 -0.16
CA GLN A 119 -18.91 -12.80 -1.05
C GLN A 119 -17.92 -11.68 -1.26
N VAL A 120 -17.21 -11.24 -0.19
CA VAL A 120 -16.19 -10.20 -0.30
C VAL A 120 -14.97 -10.68 -1.10
N GLN A 121 -14.53 -11.93 -0.88
CA GLN A 121 -13.45 -12.54 -1.65
C GLN A 121 -13.76 -12.56 -3.15
N GLU A 122 -14.95 -13.01 -3.54
CA GLU A 122 -15.40 -13.02 -4.93
C GLU A 122 -15.42 -11.61 -5.54
N GLN A 123 -15.88 -10.60 -4.80
CA GLN A 123 -15.87 -9.21 -5.24
C GLN A 123 -14.44 -8.69 -5.47
N VAL A 124 -13.51 -8.97 -4.58
CA VAL A 124 -12.12 -8.54 -4.70
C VAL A 124 -11.42 -9.23 -5.87
N ILE A 125 -11.69 -10.53 -6.09
CA ILE A 125 -11.15 -11.28 -7.24
C ILE A 125 -11.75 -10.77 -8.55
N ALA A 126 -13.05 -10.48 -8.60
CA ALA A 126 -13.69 -9.87 -9.76
C ALA A 126 -13.09 -8.49 -10.09
N ALA A 127 -12.80 -7.68 -9.06
CA ALA A 127 -12.11 -6.40 -9.24
C ALA A 127 -10.72 -6.59 -9.85
N ASN A 128 -9.93 -7.61 -9.44
CA ASN A 128 -8.64 -7.93 -10.05
C ASN A 128 -8.79 -8.26 -11.56
N THR A 129 -9.78 -9.07 -11.91
CA THR A 129 -10.05 -9.45 -13.31
C THR A 129 -10.39 -8.22 -14.14
N TRP A 130 -11.21 -7.33 -13.60
CA TRP A 130 -11.57 -6.09 -14.29
C TRP A 130 -10.35 -5.18 -14.49
N LEU A 131 -9.55 -4.94 -13.45
CA LEU A 131 -8.33 -4.14 -13.51
C LEU A 131 -7.32 -4.73 -14.51
N GLN A 132 -7.18 -6.06 -14.54
CA GLN A 132 -6.34 -6.75 -15.52
C GLN A 132 -6.82 -6.50 -16.97
N SER A 133 -8.12 -6.45 -17.20
CA SER A 133 -8.65 -6.13 -18.54
C SER A 133 -8.31 -4.71 -18.97
N LEU A 134 -8.13 -3.81 -18.00
CA LEU A 134 -7.81 -2.41 -18.24
C LEU A 134 -6.31 -2.18 -18.48
N ASP A 135 -5.44 -2.78 -17.66
CA ASP A 135 -3.99 -2.52 -17.64
C ASP A 135 -3.11 -3.70 -18.12
N GLY A 136 -3.70 -4.88 -18.32
CA GLY A 136 -3.00 -6.11 -18.71
C GLY A 136 -2.13 -6.74 -17.61
N ARG A 137 -2.12 -6.21 -16.38
CA ARG A 137 -1.25 -6.64 -15.29
C ARG A 137 -1.94 -7.64 -14.39
N THR A 138 -1.23 -8.73 -14.06
CA THR A 138 -1.71 -9.76 -13.12
C THR A 138 -1.23 -9.54 -11.68
N ARG A 139 -0.16 -8.74 -11.49
CA ARG A 139 0.46 -8.48 -10.20
C ARG A 139 0.08 -7.07 -9.73
N ARG A 140 -0.50 -6.99 -8.54
CA ARG A 140 -0.95 -5.73 -7.94
C ARG A 140 -1.02 -5.82 -6.42
N THR A 141 -1.20 -4.70 -5.77
CA THR A 141 -1.47 -4.63 -4.33
C THR A 141 -2.94 -4.39 -4.05
N PHE A 142 -3.35 -4.69 -2.83
CA PHE A 142 -4.71 -4.50 -2.34
C PHE A 142 -4.74 -3.58 -1.14
N THR A 143 -5.72 -2.70 -1.09
CA THR A 143 -6.08 -1.97 0.11
C THR A 143 -7.53 -2.28 0.44
N PRO A 144 -7.80 -2.92 1.59
CA PRO A 144 -9.16 -3.14 2.03
C PRO A 144 -9.81 -1.79 2.35
N PRO A 145 -11.02 -1.51 1.83
CA PRO A 145 -11.76 -0.31 2.18
C PRO A 145 -11.89 -0.18 3.70
N CYS A 146 -11.75 1.04 4.21
CA CYS A 146 -11.82 1.35 5.64
C CYS A 146 -10.83 0.57 6.53
N PHE A 147 -9.85 -0.13 5.96
CA PHE A 147 -8.96 -1.08 6.63
C PHE A 147 -9.68 -2.28 7.28
N ASP A 148 -10.92 -2.57 6.89
CA ASP A 148 -11.67 -3.71 7.38
C ASP A 148 -11.18 -5.01 6.72
N LEU A 149 -10.94 -6.04 7.54
CA LEU A 149 -10.41 -7.34 7.11
C LEU A 149 -11.40 -8.50 7.35
N THR A 150 -12.56 -8.19 7.94
CA THR A 150 -13.58 -9.18 8.30
C THR A 150 -14.93 -8.82 7.67
N ALA A 151 -15.71 -9.84 7.34
CA ALA A 151 -17.09 -9.74 6.87
C ALA A 151 -17.95 -10.81 7.55
N GLY A 152 -19.09 -10.42 8.12
CA GLY A 152 -19.92 -11.33 8.92
C GLY A 152 -19.13 -12.00 10.06
N GLY A 153 -18.20 -11.29 10.66
CA GLY A 153 -17.34 -11.78 11.74
C GLY A 153 -16.23 -12.75 11.31
N GLN A 154 -16.02 -12.99 10.01
CA GLN A 154 -15.00 -13.90 9.48
C GLN A 154 -13.93 -13.15 8.69
N ASP A 155 -12.66 -13.55 8.84
CA ASP A 155 -11.53 -13.01 8.07
C ASP A 155 -11.68 -13.38 6.59
N PHE A 156 -11.82 -12.38 5.72
CA PHE A 156 -11.82 -12.56 4.27
C PHE A 156 -10.43 -12.34 3.66
N ALA A 157 -9.56 -11.62 4.34
CA ALA A 157 -8.30 -11.15 3.77
C ALA A 157 -7.27 -12.27 3.62
N LYS A 158 -7.22 -13.21 4.57
CA LYS A 158 -6.24 -14.30 4.55
C LYS A 158 -6.32 -15.15 3.27
N ALA A 159 -7.51 -15.47 2.80
CA ALA A 159 -7.70 -16.25 1.58
C ALA A 159 -7.34 -15.47 0.31
N LEU A 160 -7.28 -14.15 0.38
CA LEU A 160 -6.90 -13.27 -0.74
C LEU A 160 -5.39 -13.12 -0.90
N GLN A 161 -4.58 -13.47 0.10
CA GLN A 161 -3.12 -13.29 0.06
C GLN A 161 -2.44 -13.86 -1.20
N PRO A 162 -2.79 -15.06 -1.71
CA PRO A 162 -2.17 -15.61 -2.91
C PRO A 162 -2.42 -14.79 -4.19
N HIS A 163 -3.43 -13.93 -4.19
CA HIS A 163 -3.83 -13.13 -5.36
C HIS A 163 -3.14 -11.77 -5.44
N PHE A 164 -2.33 -11.40 -4.43
CA PHE A 164 -1.73 -10.08 -4.32
C PHE A 164 -0.24 -10.13 -3.94
N VAL A 165 0.46 -9.08 -4.34
CA VAL A 165 1.86 -8.88 -3.93
C VAL A 165 1.93 -8.42 -2.47
N ALA A 166 1.04 -7.54 -2.06
CA ALA A 166 0.95 -7.01 -0.70
C ALA A 166 -0.43 -6.41 -0.42
N PHE A 167 -0.74 -6.25 0.88
CA PHE A 167 -1.87 -5.45 1.36
C PHE A 167 -1.36 -4.22 2.10
N ARG A 168 -1.93 -3.06 1.82
CA ARG A 168 -1.78 -1.87 2.66
C ARG A 168 -2.92 -1.88 3.67
N ALA A 169 -2.67 -2.43 4.86
CA ALA A 169 -3.72 -2.79 5.82
C ALA A 169 -3.33 -2.62 7.29
N ALA A 170 -2.23 -1.93 7.61
CA ALA A 170 -1.77 -1.75 8.97
C ALA A 170 -1.74 -0.29 9.42
N PRO A 171 -1.80 -0.01 10.74
CA PRO A 171 -1.64 1.32 11.31
C PRO A 171 -0.34 2.00 10.88
N PRO A 172 -0.25 3.35 10.96
CA PRO A 172 0.90 4.09 10.47
C PRO A 172 2.19 3.74 11.22
N ALA A 173 3.19 3.33 10.44
CA ALA A 173 4.55 3.06 10.91
C ALA A 173 5.54 3.19 9.76
N LEU A 174 6.83 3.36 10.07
CA LEU A 174 7.91 3.18 9.11
C LEU A 174 8.30 1.70 9.10
N THR A 175 8.55 1.15 7.92
CA THR A 175 9.09 -0.22 7.78
C THR A 175 10.61 -0.11 7.63
N THR A 176 11.36 -0.61 8.62
CA THR A 176 12.81 -0.36 8.76
C THR A 176 13.69 -1.52 8.35
N ASP A 177 13.17 -2.76 8.38
CA ASP A 177 13.96 -3.95 8.06
C ASP A 177 13.12 -5.12 7.53
N THR A 178 13.81 -6.14 7.00
CA THR A 178 13.18 -7.34 6.43
C THR A 178 12.54 -8.26 7.47
N ALA A 179 12.96 -8.21 8.72
CA ALA A 179 12.41 -9.07 9.78
C ALA A 179 11.01 -8.63 10.22
N GLN A 180 10.71 -7.33 10.07
CA GLN A 180 9.42 -6.74 10.40
C GLN A 180 8.44 -6.74 9.19
N LEU A 181 8.88 -7.23 8.04
CA LEU A 181 8.10 -7.17 6.82
C LEU A 181 7.02 -8.27 6.79
N ASP A 182 5.78 -7.88 7.07
CA ASP A 182 4.60 -8.65 6.66
C ASP A 182 4.01 -8.00 5.40
N PRO A 183 4.12 -8.63 4.23
CA PRO A 183 3.59 -8.06 3.00
C PRO A 183 2.07 -7.88 3.00
N TYR A 184 1.35 -8.57 3.89
CA TYR A 184 -0.10 -8.48 3.98
C TYR A 184 -0.58 -7.60 5.15
N ALA A 185 0.35 -6.88 5.80
CA ALA A 185 0.08 -5.89 6.84
C ALA A 185 0.98 -4.66 6.68
N MET A 186 1.10 -4.14 5.44
CA MET A 186 1.94 -2.96 5.20
C MET A 186 1.28 -1.71 5.78
N PRO A 187 2.06 -0.93 6.56
CA PRO A 187 1.56 0.28 7.19
C PRO A 187 1.43 1.44 6.19
N ALA A 188 0.53 2.39 6.50
CA ALA A 188 0.44 3.66 5.79
C ALA A 188 0.03 4.81 6.72
N TYR A 189 0.53 6.01 6.42
CA TYR A 189 0.14 7.24 7.08
C TYR A 189 -1.02 7.88 6.33
N PHE A 190 -2.16 8.00 6.96
CA PHE A 190 -3.30 8.75 6.48
C PHE A 190 -3.03 10.25 6.65
N VAL A 191 -3.02 11.01 5.56
CA VAL A 191 -2.45 12.36 5.56
C VAL A 191 -3.49 13.47 5.31
N GLU A 192 -4.76 13.24 5.64
CA GLU A 192 -5.79 14.26 5.54
C GLU A 192 -5.39 15.56 6.25
N GLY A 193 -5.51 16.70 5.55
CA GLY A 193 -5.23 18.03 6.09
C GLY A 193 -3.76 18.31 6.41
N TRP A 194 -2.82 17.42 6.09
CA TRP A 194 -1.41 17.65 6.36
C TRP A 194 -0.83 18.76 5.48
N THR A 195 0.06 19.56 6.08
CA THR A 195 0.82 20.59 5.35
C THR A 195 1.98 19.98 4.58
N GLY A 196 2.51 20.74 3.62
CA GLY A 196 3.71 20.29 2.87
C GLY A 196 4.90 20.01 3.78
N GLU A 197 5.12 20.81 4.83
CA GLU A 197 6.18 20.61 5.80
C GLU A 197 6.01 19.28 6.57
N GLN A 198 4.78 18.94 6.97
CA GLN A 198 4.51 17.68 7.67
C GLN A 198 4.76 16.47 6.76
N LEU A 199 4.33 16.53 5.51
CA LEU A 199 4.56 15.49 4.51
C LEU A 199 6.06 15.30 4.25
N ILE A 200 6.80 16.39 4.05
CA ILE A 200 8.26 16.39 3.84
C ILE A 200 8.99 15.86 5.08
N ALA A 201 8.62 16.31 6.27
CA ALA A 201 9.25 15.85 7.51
C ALA A 201 9.11 14.32 7.68
N LEU A 202 7.97 13.74 7.27
CA LEU A 202 7.76 12.30 7.35
C LEU A 202 8.70 11.53 6.40
N VAL A 203 8.85 11.95 5.16
CA VAL A 203 9.75 11.27 4.20
C VAL A 203 11.23 11.47 4.59
N GLU A 204 11.58 12.63 5.14
CA GLU A 204 12.92 12.86 5.70
C GLU A 204 13.22 11.96 6.90
N LYS A 205 12.23 11.74 7.78
CA LYS A 205 12.34 10.78 8.88
C LYS A 205 12.57 9.35 8.36
N ALA A 206 11.87 8.96 7.28
CA ALA A 206 12.11 7.66 6.65
C ALA A 206 13.53 7.55 6.09
N ALA A 207 14.05 8.59 5.43
CA ALA A 207 15.41 8.61 4.90
C ALA A 207 16.47 8.54 6.00
N ALA A 208 16.24 9.18 7.14
CA ALA A 208 17.15 9.12 8.29
C ALA A 208 17.25 7.70 8.90
N GLN A 209 16.23 6.86 8.71
CA GLN A 209 16.15 5.49 9.23
C GLN A 209 16.41 4.40 8.18
N GLY A 210 16.68 4.76 6.93
CA GLY A 210 16.80 3.79 5.84
C GLY A 210 15.49 3.06 5.50
N ALA A 211 14.35 3.64 5.84
CA ALA A 211 13.06 2.98 5.89
C ALA A 211 12.25 3.09 4.58
N MET A 212 11.23 2.24 4.46
CA MET A 212 10.09 2.48 3.58
C MET A 212 9.01 3.28 4.33
N VAL A 213 8.39 4.23 3.64
CA VAL A 213 7.20 4.95 4.09
C VAL A 213 6.11 4.89 3.02
N SER A 214 4.87 4.68 3.45
CA SER A 214 3.69 4.77 2.60
C SER A 214 2.78 5.89 3.09
N LEU A 215 2.40 6.80 2.19
CA LEU A 215 1.45 7.87 2.43
C LEU A 215 0.13 7.54 1.73
N LEU A 216 -0.97 7.69 2.44
CA LEU A 216 -2.33 7.43 1.97
C LEU A 216 -3.06 8.75 1.78
N PHE A 217 -3.33 9.09 0.53
CA PHE A 217 -4.11 10.23 0.09
C PHE A 217 -5.48 9.78 -0.42
N HIS A 218 -6.45 10.71 -0.42
CA HIS A 218 -7.70 10.62 -1.15
C HIS A 218 -7.80 11.80 -2.12
N GLY A 219 -8.54 12.88 -1.79
CA GLY A 219 -8.61 14.08 -2.60
C GLY A 219 -7.35 14.96 -2.53
N VAL A 220 -7.08 15.72 -3.58
CA VAL A 220 -6.02 16.74 -3.62
C VAL A 220 -6.60 18.04 -4.14
N GLY A 221 -6.82 19.00 -3.24
CA GLY A 221 -7.44 20.28 -3.52
C GLY A 221 -8.95 20.24 -3.75
N ALA A 222 -9.56 19.06 -3.70
CA ALA A 222 -10.98 18.81 -3.85
C ALA A 222 -11.36 17.46 -3.19
N GLU A 223 -12.64 17.17 -3.12
CA GLU A 223 -13.30 15.99 -2.60
C GLU A 223 -13.04 15.77 -1.10
N HIS A 224 -13.32 14.55 -0.62
CA HIS A 224 -13.21 14.19 0.79
C HIS A 224 -11.77 13.84 1.19
N LEU A 225 -11.47 13.93 2.49
CA LEU A 225 -10.23 13.47 3.13
C LEU A 225 -8.98 14.06 2.44
N SER A 226 -9.07 15.33 2.02
CA SER A 226 -8.10 15.93 1.11
C SER A 226 -6.92 16.59 1.82
N VAL A 227 -5.84 16.74 1.06
CA VAL A 227 -4.79 17.73 1.30
C VAL A 227 -4.91 18.87 0.29
N THR A 228 -4.29 20.01 0.55
CA THR A 228 -4.26 21.10 -0.45
C THR A 228 -3.34 20.73 -1.62
N ARG A 229 -3.55 21.32 -2.80
CA ARG A 229 -2.65 21.15 -3.96
C ARG A 229 -1.24 21.63 -3.63
N GLU A 230 -1.12 22.74 -2.93
CA GLU A 230 0.16 23.32 -2.53
C GLU A 230 0.95 22.37 -1.62
N ALA A 231 0.29 21.72 -0.65
CA ALA A 231 0.92 20.75 0.24
C ALA A 231 1.39 19.50 -0.53
N HIS A 232 0.53 19.00 -1.43
CA HIS A 232 0.85 17.86 -2.28
C HIS A 232 2.02 18.17 -3.23
N ASP A 233 1.96 19.30 -3.95
CA ASP A 233 2.99 19.69 -4.90
C ASP A 233 4.33 19.99 -4.23
N ALA A 234 4.33 20.56 -3.02
CA ALA A 234 5.54 20.74 -2.22
C ALA A 234 6.24 19.39 -1.92
N LEU A 235 5.47 18.37 -1.54
CA LEU A 235 6.02 17.02 -1.35
C LEU A 235 6.58 16.45 -2.66
N LEU A 236 5.82 16.52 -3.76
CA LEU A 236 6.27 15.98 -5.05
C LEU A 236 7.53 16.68 -5.56
N ASP A 237 7.63 18.00 -5.40
CA ASP A 237 8.81 18.79 -5.74
C ASP A 237 10.01 18.37 -4.90
N HIS A 238 9.81 18.18 -3.59
CA HIS A 238 10.86 17.71 -2.69
C HIS A 238 11.39 16.35 -3.12
N LEU A 239 10.52 15.38 -3.38
CA LEU A 239 10.91 14.04 -3.84
C LEU A 239 11.62 14.07 -5.19
N ALA A 240 11.10 14.86 -6.15
CA ALA A 240 11.67 14.98 -7.49
C ALA A 240 13.05 15.63 -7.50
N LYS A 241 13.27 16.66 -6.67
CA LYS A 241 14.58 17.32 -6.50
C LYS A 241 15.61 16.43 -5.80
N ASN A 242 15.17 15.45 -5.02
CA ASN A 242 16.02 14.62 -4.19
C ASN A 242 15.96 13.12 -4.57
N LYS A 243 15.82 12.79 -5.86
CA LYS A 243 15.72 11.40 -6.36
C LYS A 243 16.87 10.48 -5.94
N ALA A 244 18.04 11.04 -5.72
CA ALA A 244 19.20 10.27 -5.20
C ALA A 244 18.99 9.81 -3.74
N ARG A 245 18.11 10.47 -3.00
CA ARG A 245 17.77 10.14 -1.60
C ARG A 245 16.50 9.36 -1.46
N PHE A 246 15.52 9.58 -2.35
CA PHE A 246 14.19 8.98 -2.28
C PHE A 246 13.89 8.17 -3.54
N TRP A 247 13.75 6.88 -3.39
CA TRP A 247 13.17 6.04 -4.43
C TRP A 247 11.65 6.07 -4.29
N THR A 248 10.99 6.87 -5.14
CA THR A 248 9.53 6.99 -5.17
C THR A 248 8.97 6.12 -6.29
N ASP A 249 8.20 5.11 -5.93
CA ASP A 249 7.62 4.17 -6.90
C ASP A 249 6.25 3.66 -6.42
N SER A 250 5.56 2.90 -7.30
CA SER A 250 4.33 2.21 -6.93
C SER A 250 4.57 1.18 -5.83
N MET A 251 3.54 0.93 -5.02
CA MET A 251 3.60 -0.04 -3.93
C MET A 251 4.00 -1.43 -4.46
N VAL A 252 3.44 -1.86 -5.60
CA VAL A 252 3.77 -3.16 -6.18
C VAL A 252 5.25 -3.28 -6.50
N ASN A 253 5.87 -2.24 -7.10
CA ASN A 253 7.30 -2.26 -7.44
C ASN A 253 8.18 -2.28 -6.18
N ILE A 254 7.83 -1.48 -5.17
CA ILE A 254 8.57 -1.45 -3.90
C ILE A 254 8.48 -2.82 -3.22
N MET A 255 7.31 -3.41 -3.15
CA MET A 255 7.11 -4.72 -2.50
C MET A 255 7.77 -5.87 -3.26
N GLU A 256 7.81 -5.82 -4.60
CA GLU A 256 8.58 -6.79 -5.39
C GLU A 256 10.09 -6.67 -5.15
N ASN A 257 10.60 -5.47 -4.98
CA ASN A 257 11.99 -5.25 -4.60
C ASN A 257 12.29 -5.83 -3.22
N LEU A 258 11.43 -5.58 -2.23
CA LEU A 258 11.58 -6.11 -0.88
C LEU A 258 11.49 -7.65 -0.83
N ARG A 259 10.59 -8.25 -1.60
CA ARG A 259 10.51 -9.71 -1.74
C ARG A 259 11.81 -10.31 -2.27
N LYS A 260 12.42 -9.68 -3.28
CA LYS A 260 13.72 -10.13 -3.82
C LYS A 260 14.82 -10.03 -2.76
N GLN A 261 14.86 -8.96 -1.97
CA GLN A 261 15.85 -8.81 -0.89
C GLN A 261 15.64 -9.86 0.23
N ALA A 262 14.40 -10.23 0.52
CA ALA A 262 14.07 -11.27 1.49
C ALA A 262 14.24 -12.70 0.95
N GLY A 263 14.68 -12.89 -0.29
CA GLY A 263 14.81 -14.22 -0.92
C GLY A 263 13.48 -14.93 -1.17
N ARG A 264 12.41 -14.19 -1.37
CA ARG A 264 11.02 -14.69 -1.55
C ARG A 264 10.48 -14.42 -2.95
#